data_78d2b64aa3d04e38df45bf23396715bc
#
_entry.id   78d2b64aa3d04e38df45bf23396715bc
#
_cell.length_a   1.000
_cell.length_b   1.000
_cell.length_c   1.000
_cell.angle_alpha   90.00
_cell.angle_beta   90.00
_cell.angle_gamma   90.00
#
_symmetry.space_group_name_H-M   'P 1'
#
loop_
_entity.id
_entity.type
_entity.pdbx_description
1 polymer ?
#
loop_
_entity_poly.entity_id
_entity_poly.type
_entity_poly.pdbx_seq_one_letter_code
_entity_poly.pdbx_strand_id
1 'polypeptide(L)'
;MEKIPILRMGPFLLVTIQVDLYDRLALNLEADLIKTISDTNAKGVLIDISVVSIVDSFMGRIIGNIASMSKILDAETVVVGMQPAVAITLIELGLPLTGVHTALNVERGMELLKSKVNLSDYSSNEDEDEYEPDDQRDY
;
A
#
# COMPACT_ATOMS: atom_id res chain seq x y z
N MET A 1 15.75 15.61 -14.29
CA MET A 1 14.75 15.76 -13.25
C MET A 1 14.57 14.46 -12.49
N GLU A 2 14.69 14.52 -11.19
CA GLU A 2 14.57 13.31 -10.39
C GLU A 2 13.13 12.85 -10.29
N LYS A 3 12.95 11.55 -10.33
CA LYS A 3 11.65 10.97 -10.28
C LYS A 3 11.79 9.55 -9.76
N ILE A 4 10.89 9.16 -8.89
CA ILE A 4 10.89 7.79 -8.36
C ILE A 4 10.08 6.93 -9.30
N PRO A 5 10.68 5.88 -9.87
CA PRO A 5 9.94 5.04 -10.82
C PRO A 5 8.83 4.26 -10.15
N ILE A 6 7.74 4.08 -10.88
CA ILE A 6 6.62 3.27 -10.45
C ILE A 6 6.55 2.08 -11.39
N LEU A 7 6.75 0.88 -10.86
CA LEU A 7 6.76 -0.33 -11.66
C LEU A 7 5.43 -1.04 -11.55
N ARG A 8 4.96 -1.58 -12.64
CA ARG A 8 3.71 -2.32 -12.64
C ARG A 8 4.00 -3.80 -12.49
N MET A 9 3.32 -4.43 -11.53
CA MET A 9 3.47 -5.86 -11.24
C MET A 9 2.08 -6.47 -11.19
N GLY A 10 1.57 -6.85 -12.38
CA GLY A 10 0.20 -7.35 -12.47
C GLY A 10 -0.80 -6.27 -12.09
N PRO A 11 -1.72 -6.56 -11.16
CA PRO A 11 -2.69 -5.56 -10.72
C PRO A 11 -2.13 -4.62 -9.65
N PHE A 12 -0.85 -4.70 -9.35
CA PHE A 12 -0.24 -3.92 -8.29
C PHE A 12 0.88 -3.04 -8.83
N LEU A 13 1.24 -2.02 -8.06
CA LEU A 13 2.34 -1.12 -8.37
C LEU A 13 3.42 -1.27 -7.31
N LEU A 14 4.66 -1.12 -7.72
CA LEU A 14 5.80 -1.18 -6.80
C LEU A 14 6.60 0.12 -6.91
N VAL A 15 6.87 0.71 -5.76
CA VAL A 15 7.72 1.89 -5.63
C VAL A 15 8.83 1.54 -4.66
N THR A 16 10.09 1.78 -5.07
CA THR A 16 11.24 1.57 -4.20
C THR A 16 11.84 2.92 -3.87
N ILE A 17 11.93 3.22 -2.59
CA ILE A 17 12.51 4.48 -2.14
C ILE A 17 13.97 4.20 -1.77
N GLN A 18 14.88 4.71 -2.60
CA GLN A 18 16.31 4.45 -2.44
C GLN A 18 17.12 5.69 -2.12
N VAL A 19 16.48 6.85 -2.10
CA VAL A 19 17.17 8.11 -1.84
C VAL A 19 16.37 8.90 -0.83
N ASP A 20 16.96 9.95 -0.30
CA ASP A 20 16.25 10.82 0.62
C ASP A 20 15.06 11.44 -0.09
N LEU A 21 13.92 11.43 0.58
CA LEU A 21 12.72 12.02 0.05
C LEU A 21 12.64 13.47 0.52
N TYR A 22 13.07 14.38 -0.34
CA TYR A 22 12.86 15.79 -0.04
C TYR A 22 11.48 16.22 -0.58
N ASP A 23 11.06 17.40 -0.16
CA ASP A 23 9.67 17.83 -0.33
C ASP A 23 9.13 17.68 -1.74
N ARG A 24 9.88 18.20 -2.72
CA ARG A 24 9.39 18.17 -4.09
C ARG A 24 9.31 16.76 -4.64
N LEU A 25 10.33 15.93 -4.34
CA LEU A 25 10.36 14.57 -4.83
C LEU A 25 9.21 13.76 -4.23
N ALA A 26 8.94 13.97 -2.94
CA ALA A 26 7.85 13.28 -2.25
C ALA A 26 6.50 13.69 -2.82
N LEU A 27 6.29 14.98 -3.07
CA LEU A 27 5.03 15.45 -3.62
C LEU A 27 4.84 14.97 -5.05
N ASN A 28 5.92 14.90 -5.83
CA ASN A 28 5.86 14.36 -7.18
C ASN A 28 5.49 12.88 -7.15
N LEU A 29 6.09 12.12 -6.22
CA LEU A 29 5.76 10.71 -6.09
C LEU A 29 4.29 10.53 -5.76
N GLU A 30 3.79 11.31 -4.82
CA GLU A 30 2.40 11.26 -4.41
C GLU A 30 1.48 11.48 -5.60
N ALA A 31 1.72 12.54 -6.36
CA ALA A 31 0.90 12.87 -7.51
C ALA A 31 1.00 11.81 -8.61
N ASP A 32 2.22 11.35 -8.90
CA ASP A 32 2.43 10.34 -9.93
C ASP A 32 1.77 9.03 -9.58
N LEU A 33 1.84 8.65 -8.31
CA LEU A 33 1.30 7.38 -7.86
C LEU A 33 -0.22 7.38 -7.96
N ILE A 34 -0.84 8.47 -7.52
CA ILE A 34 -2.30 8.57 -7.58
C ILE A 34 -2.77 8.55 -9.03
N LYS A 35 -2.07 9.27 -9.89
CA LYS A 35 -2.41 9.27 -11.30
C LYS A 35 -2.27 7.87 -11.91
N THR A 36 -1.19 7.17 -11.56
CA THR A 36 -0.95 5.83 -12.09
C THR A 36 -2.00 4.85 -11.61
N ILE A 37 -2.41 4.94 -10.34
CA ILE A 37 -3.49 4.09 -9.83
C ILE A 37 -4.77 4.34 -10.62
N SER A 38 -5.09 5.60 -10.83
CA SER A 38 -6.31 5.96 -11.57
C SER A 38 -6.25 5.46 -13.01
N ASP A 39 -5.11 5.64 -13.67
CA ASP A 39 -4.99 5.27 -15.08
C ASP A 39 -4.98 3.77 -15.30
N THR A 40 -4.45 3.00 -14.34
CA THR A 40 -4.28 1.56 -14.51
C THR A 40 -5.31 0.74 -13.75
N ASN A 41 -6.10 1.38 -12.90
CA ASN A 41 -7.02 0.67 -11.99
C ASN A 41 -6.26 -0.32 -11.10
N ALA A 42 -5.05 0.03 -10.69
CA ALA A 42 -4.25 -0.83 -9.82
C ALA A 42 -5.01 -1.07 -8.52
N LYS A 43 -4.88 -2.27 -7.99
CA LYS A 43 -5.59 -2.68 -6.77
C LYS A 43 -4.72 -2.61 -5.54
N GLY A 44 -3.45 -2.33 -5.69
CA GLY A 44 -2.56 -2.22 -4.55
C GLY A 44 -1.25 -1.58 -4.90
N VAL A 45 -0.59 -1.04 -3.89
CA VAL A 45 0.70 -0.38 -4.02
C VAL A 45 1.65 -0.96 -2.98
N LEU A 46 2.83 -1.37 -3.43
CA LEU A 46 3.90 -1.79 -2.55
C LEU A 46 4.92 -0.68 -2.49
N ILE A 47 5.25 -0.25 -1.28
CA ILE A 47 6.28 0.77 -1.08
C ILE A 47 7.43 0.11 -0.35
N ASP A 48 8.54 -0.08 -1.06
CA ASP A 48 9.71 -0.76 -0.52
C ASP A 48 10.64 0.29 0.08
N ILE A 49 10.83 0.21 1.39
CA ILE A 49 11.71 1.14 2.11
C ILE A 49 12.86 0.39 2.79
N SER A 50 13.24 -0.76 2.23
CA SER A 50 14.24 -1.63 2.87
C SER A 50 15.60 -0.96 3.02
N VAL A 51 15.95 -0.01 2.16
CA VAL A 51 17.22 0.71 2.29
C VAL A 51 17.10 2.04 3.05
N VAL A 52 15.91 2.37 3.51
CA VAL A 52 15.70 3.60 4.27
C VAL A 52 16.06 3.32 5.73
N SER A 53 17.03 4.03 6.27
CA SER A 53 17.44 3.86 7.66
C SER A 53 17.02 5.01 8.57
N ILE A 54 16.65 6.14 7.99
CA ILE A 54 16.25 7.32 8.75
C ILE A 54 14.93 7.83 8.16
N VAL A 55 13.99 8.11 9.03
CA VAL A 55 12.69 8.62 8.61
C VAL A 55 12.33 9.80 9.51
N ASP A 56 11.67 10.79 8.95
CA ASP A 56 11.17 11.93 9.71
C ASP A 56 9.66 11.99 9.60
N SER A 57 9.08 12.98 10.27
CA SER A 57 7.62 13.12 10.30
C SER A 57 7.07 13.43 8.90
N PHE A 58 7.85 14.10 8.07
CA PHE A 58 7.41 14.42 6.72
C PHE A 58 7.23 13.15 5.90
N MET A 59 8.23 12.26 5.92
CA MET A 59 8.13 10.99 5.19
C MET A 59 6.97 10.14 5.70
N GLY A 60 6.79 10.10 7.02
CA GLY A 60 5.67 9.36 7.59
C GLY A 60 4.33 9.90 7.11
N ARG A 61 4.19 11.22 7.04
CA ARG A 61 2.96 11.82 6.56
C ARG A 61 2.74 11.52 5.08
N ILE A 62 3.80 11.53 4.28
CA ILE A 62 3.67 11.21 2.85
C ILE A 62 3.17 9.78 2.67
N ILE A 63 3.74 8.82 3.41
CA ILE A 63 3.29 7.43 3.34
C ILE A 63 1.82 7.33 3.76
N GLY A 64 1.44 8.00 4.84
CA GLY A 64 0.06 8.00 5.29
C GLY A 64 -0.89 8.61 4.27
N ASN A 65 -0.46 9.70 3.63
CA ASN A 65 -1.28 10.35 2.60
C ASN A 65 -1.46 9.43 1.39
N ILE A 66 -0.39 8.77 0.97
CA ILE A 66 -0.48 7.84 -0.15
C ILE A 66 -1.49 6.73 0.18
N ALA A 67 -1.43 6.19 1.39
CA ALA A 67 -2.35 5.13 1.79
C ALA A 67 -3.80 5.62 1.77
N SER A 68 -4.03 6.82 2.30
CA SER A 68 -5.39 7.37 2.35
C SER A 68 -5.95 7.64 0.95
N MET A 69 -5.15 8.24 0.08
CA MET A 69 -5.59 8.54 -1.27
C MET A 69 -5.79 7.27 -2.09
N SER A 70 -4.89 6.29 -1.91
CA SER A 70 -5.01 5.02 -2.60
C SER A 70 -6.30 4.31 -2.21
N LYS A 71 -6.64 4.37 -0.93
CA LYS A 71 -7.85 3.73 -0.43
C LYS A 71 -9.09 4.32 -1.09
N ILE A 72 -9.10 5.63 -1.29
CA ILE A 72 -10.22 6.28 -1.98
C ILE A 72 -10.36 5.73 -3.39
N LEU A 73 -9.26 5.36 -4.03
CA LEU A 73 -9.26 4.79 -5.37
C LEU A 73 -9.38 3.26 -5.36
N ASP A 74 -9.74 2.69 -4.21
CA ASP A 74 -9.94 1.25 -4.06
C ASP A 74 -8.64 0.46 -4.23
N ALA A 75 -7.55 1.01 -3.74
CA ALA A 75 -6.25 0.34 -3.77
C ALA A 75 -5.69 0.27 -2.35
N GLU A 76 -5.11 -0.87 -2.00
CA GLU A 76 -4.48 -1.07 -0.70
C GLU A 76 -3.02 -0.69 -0.76
N THR A 77 -2.47 -0.26 0.37
CA THR A 77 -1.06 0.13 0.46
C THR A 77 -0.34 -0.78 1.45
N VAL A 78 0.78 -1.35 1.01
CA VAL A 78 1.64 -2.18 1.85
C VAL A 78 3.05 -1.62 1.82
N VAL A 79 3.60 -1.32 2.99
CA VAL A 79 5.00 -0.90 3.12
C VAL A 79 5.81 -2.14 3.45
N VAL A 80 6.85 -2.39 2.67
CA VAL A 80 7.65 -3.60 2.86
C VAL A 80 9.09 -3.24 3.22
N GLY A 81 9.72 -4.11 3.98
CA GLY A 81 11.13 -3.99 4.32
C GLY A 81 11.45 -2.95 5.36
N MET A 82 10.48 -2.53 6.15
CA MET A 82 10.73 -1.49 7.15
C MET A 82 11.77 -1.96 8.17
N GLN A 83 12.85 -1.17 8.32
CA GLN A 83 13.87 -1.50 9.31
C GLN A 83 13.32 -1.20 10.71
N PRO A 84 13.75 -1.98 11.72
CA PRO A 84 13.24 -1.77 13.08
C PRO A 84 13.42 -0.35 13.61
N ALA A 85 14.55 0.28 13.32
CA ALA A 85 14.78 1.65 13.77
C ALA A 85 13.78 2.62 13.16
N VAL A 86 13.38 2.38 11.93
CA VAL A 86 12.38 3.21 11.25
C VAL A 86 11.01 3.01 11.91
N ALA A 87 10.66 1.77 12.20
CA ALA A 87 9.37 1.47 12.86
C ALA A 87 9.29 2.15 14.22
N ILE A 88 10.37 2.08 14.99
CA ILE A 88 10.40 2.70 16.31
C ILE A 88 10.20 4.21 16.18
N THR A 89 10.91 4.83 15.24
CA THR A 89 10.81 6.28 15.03
C THR A 89 9.39 6.69 14.66
N LEU A 90 8.73 5.94 13.77
CA LEU A 90 7.36 6.27 13.38
C LEU A 90 6.41 6.19 14.55
N ILE A 91 6.59 5.20 15.42
CA ILE A 91 5.77 5.07 16.62
C ILE A 91 6.02 6.25 17.55
N GLU A 92 7.28 6.62 17.75
CA GLU A 92 7.64 7.72 18.63
C GLU A 92 7.12 9.06 18.12
N LEU A 93 7.03 9.21 16.81
CA LEU A 93 6.51 10.43 16.23
C LEU A 93 4.98 10.52 16.36
N GLY A 94 4.34 9.43 16.74
CA GLY A 94 2.89 9.42 16.92
C GLY A 94 2.11 9.62 15.62
N LEU A 95 2.68 9.23 14.49
CA LEU A 95 2.04 9.47 13.20
C LEU A 95 0.94 8.44 12.97
N PRO A 96 -0.24 8.89 12.55
CA PRO A 96 -1.29 7.94 12.22
C PRO A 96 -1.02 7.34 10.85
N LEU A 97 -0.71 6.06 10.82
CA LEU A 97 -0.54 5.34 9.56
C LEU A 97 -1.74 4.45 9.30
N THR A 98 -2.91 5.01 9.50
CA THR A 98 -4.17 4.31 9.28
C THR A 98 -4.25 3.86 7.83
N GLY A 99 -4.57 2.59 7.61
CA GLY A 99 -4.69 2.06 6.26
C GLY A 99 -3.38 1.60 5.66
N VAL A 100 -2.27 1.73 6.39
CA VAL A 100 -0.99 1.21 5.92
C VAL A 100 -0.79 -0.18 6.49
N HIS A 101 -0.58 -1.14 5.59
CA HIS A 101 -0.24 -2.49 5.99
C HIS A 101 1.26 -2.66 5.83
N THR A 102 1.85 -3.60 6.55
CA THR A 102 3.29 -3.84 6.47
C THR A 102 3.55 -5.29 6.15
N ALA A 103 4.69 -5.55 5.51
CA ALA A 103 5.13 -6.92 5.24
C ALA A 103 6.66 -6.93 5.26
N LEU A 104 7.20 -8.11 5.40
CA LEU A 104 8.64 -8.27 5.55
C LEU A 104 9.41 -7.89 4.28
N ASN A 105 8.88 -8.25 3.13
CA ASN A 105 9.53 -7.99 1.85
C ASN A 105 8.48 -7.93 0.75
N VAL A 106 8.94 -7.72 -0.49
CA VAL A 106 8.05 -7.57 -1.64
C VAL A 106 7.21 -8.83 -1.84
N GLU A 107 7.82 -9.99 -1.70
CA GLU A 107 7.10 -11.25 -1.89
C GLU A 107 5.94 -11.39 -0.92
N ARG A 108 6.20 -11.14 0.37
CA ARG A 108 5.14 -11.19 1.38
C ARG A 108 4.11 -10.11 1.16
N GLY A 109 4.55 -8.93 0.72
CA GLY A 109 3.64 -7.85 0.41
C GLY A 109 2.69 -8.19 -0.72
N MET A 110 3.22 -8.86 -1.75
CA MET A 110 2.39 -9.31 -2.86
C MET A 110 1.35 -10.33 -2.39
N GLU A 111 1.76 -11.25 -1.52
CA GLU A 111 0.83 -12.24 -0.98
C GLU A 111 -0.29 -11.56 -0.21
N LEU A 112 0.08 -10.58 0.59
CA LEU A 112 -0.90 -9.84 1.38
C LEU A 112 -1.89 -9.10 0.47
N LEU A 113 -1.40 -8.44 -0.55
CA LEU A 113 -2.27 -7.73 -1.49
C LEU A 113 -3.21 -8.68 -2.22
N LYS A 114 -2.69 -9.83 -2.64
CA LYS A 114 -3.52 -10.82 -3.33
C LYS A 114 -4.65 -11.31 -2.43
N SER A 115 -4.35 -11.51 -1.15
CA SER A 115 -5.38 -11.98 -0.23
C SER A 115 -6.46 -10.93 -0.04
N LYS A 116 -6.10 -9.65 -0.02
CA LYS A 116 -7.09 -8.58 0.15
C LYS A 116 -7.96 -8.42 -1.09
N VAL A 117 -7.40 -8.55 -2.26
CA VAL A 117 -8.16 -8.50 -3.50
C VAL A 117 -9.12 -9.69 -3.58
N ASN A 118 -8.63 -10.87 -3.26
CA ASN A 118 -9.47 -12.08 -3.28
C ASN A 118 -10.63 -11.98 -2.31
N LEU A 119 -10.39 -11.43 -1.11
CA LEU A 119 -11.46 -11.24 -0.16
C LEU A 119 -12.52 -10.28 -0.68
N SER A 120 -12.09 -9.21 -1.35
CA SER A 120 -13.02 -8.25 -1.93
C SER A 120 -13.88 -8.92 -3.01
N ASP A 121 -13.24 -9.70 -3.88
CA ASP A 121 -13.96 -10.43 -4.91
C ASP A 121 -14.94 -11.42 -4.30
N TYR A 122 -14.51 -12.10 -3.26
CA TYR A 122 -15.37 -13.07 -2.60
C TYR A 122 -16.60 -12.39 -2.01
N SER A 123 -16.43 -11.24 -1.39
CA SER A 123 -17.56 -10.51 -0.83
C SER A 123 -18.57 -10.12 -1.90
N SER A 124 -18.08 -9.67 -3.05
CA SER A 124 -18.96 -9.33 -4.16
C SER A 124 -19.74 -10.54 -4.63
N ASN A 125 -19.07 -11.69 -4.71
CA ASN A 125 -19.73 -12.91 -5.12
C ASN A 125 -20.77 -13.37 -4.11
N GLU A 126 -20.48 -13.17 -2.85
CA GLU A 126 -21.44 -13.53 -1.82
C GLU A 126 -22.74 -12.76 -1.96
N ASP A 127 -22.65 -11.49 -2.32
CA ASP A 127 -23.84 -10.71 -2.52
C ASP A 127 -24.72 -11.31 -3.60
N GLU A 128 -24.11 -11.87 -4.61
CA GLU A 128 -24.87 -12.48 -5.68
C GLU A 128 -25.42 -13.81 -5.30
N ASP A 129 -24.66 -14.57 -4.49
CA ASP A 129 -25.06 -15.91 -4.20
C ASP A 129 -25.85 -16.02 -3.00
N GLU A 130 -26.25 -14.99 -2.45
CA GLU A 130 -26.79 -15.10 -1.24
C GLU A 130 -27.68 -16.08 -1.08
N TYR A 131 -27.98 -16.67 -1.32
CA TYR A 131 -28.68 -17.66 -1.02
C TYR A 131 -28.23 -18.80 -0.63
N GLU A 132 -27.41 -19.22 -0.46
CA GLU A 132 -27.05 -20.35 -0.20
C GLU A 132 -26.71 -20.78 0.81
N PRO A 133 -26.91 -21.02 1.40
CA PRO A 133 -26.75 -21.60 2.28
C PRO A 133 -26.67 -22.15 2.97
N ASP A 134 -26.80 -22.08 3.23
CA ASP A 134 -26.76 -22.66 3.95
C ASP A 134 -27.29 -23.37 4.38
N ASP A 135 -27.83 -23.21 4.15
CA ASP A 135 -28.54 -24.02 4.36
C ASP A 135 -28.18 -25.19 4.57
N GLN A 136 -27.65 -25.54 4.14
CA GLN A 136 -27.21 -26.57 4.23
C GLN A 136 -26.49 -26.90 5.11
N ARG A 137 -25.95 -26.30 5.55
CA ARG A 137 -25.18 -26.64 6.43
C ARG A 137 -25.68 -26.88 7.54
N ASP A 138 -26.49 -26.63 7.74
CA ASP A 138 -26.99 -26.76 8.89
C ASP A 138 -27.23 -27.91 9.26
N TYR A 139 -26.86 -28.51 9.16
CA TYR A 139 -27.07 -29.73 9.62
C TYR A 139 -26.05 -30.19 10.41
#